data_fb46cd7e2d924046cf063061ae72ff99
#
_entry.id   fb46cd7e2d924046cf063061ae72ff99
#
_cell.length_a   1.000
_cell.length_b   1.000
_cell.length_c   1.000
_cell.angle_alpha   90.00
_cell.angle_beta   90.00
_cell.angle_gamma   90.00
#
_symmetry.space_group_name_H-M   'P 1'
#
loop_
_entity.id
_entity.type
_entity.pdbx_description
1 polymer ?
#
loop_
_entity_poly.entity_id
_entity_poly.type
_entity_poly.pdbx_seq_one_letter_code
_entity_poly.pdbx_strand_id
1 'polypeptide(L)'
;MMKKTYTLAALLLSAVAGFAHADEAAQMKRGKELFLTAAVPACAVCHALKDAGAEGAIGPVLDELQPDAARVARALKDGIGAMPSFKATMSEADIAAVSLYVSKVSRAK
;
A
#
# COMPACT_ATOMS: atom_id res chain seq x y z
N MET A 1 43.10 -8.29 33.24
CA MET A 1 41.74 -8.29 33.74
C MET A 1 40.87 -7.32 32.96
N MET A 2 40.57 -7.65 31.75
CA MET A 2 39.57 -6.89 30.96
C MET A 2 38.50 -7.86 30.49
N LYS A 3 37.42 -7.96 31.22
CA LYS A 3 36.28 -8.77 30.89
C LYS A 3 35.01 -7.91 30.89
N LYS A 4 34.30 -7.98 29.79
CA LYS A 4 32.86 -7.77 29.64
C LYS A 4 32.39 -6.35 29.36
N THR A 5 32.09 -6.08 28.12
CA THR A 5 30.92 -5.27 27.74
C THR A 5 30.62 -5.36 26.25
N TYR A 6 30.32 -6.56 25.73
CA TYR A 6 29.89 -6.70 24.32
C TYR A 6 28.52 -7.34 24.13
N THR A 7 27.74 -7.47 25.21
CA THR A 7 26.46 -8.22 25.13
C THR A 7 25.20 -7.35 25.02
N LEU A 8 25.31 -6.03 25.12
CA LEU A 8 24.13 -5.15 25.10
C LEU A 8 23.81 -4.53 23.74
N ALA A 9 24.75 -4.52 22.80
CA ALA A 9 24.56 -3.89 21.49
C ALA A 9 23.74 -4.75 20.51
N ALA A 10 23.74 -6.07 20.65
CA ALA A 10 23.06 -6.98 19.74
C ALA A 10 21.54 -7.05 19.93
N LEU A 11 21.03 -6.74 21.13
CA LEU A 11 19.61 -6.78 21.44
C LEU A 11 18.82 -5.58 20.92
N LEU A 12 19.46 -4.44 20.69
CA LEU A 12 18.83 -3.22 20.21
C LEU A 12 18.54 -3.25 18.69
N LEU A 13 19.32 -4.01 17.91
CA LEU A 13 19.13 -4.12 16.46
C LEU A 13 17.91 -4.96 16.10
N SER A 14 17.52 -5.93 16.93
CA SER A 14 16.38 -6.81 16.68
C SER A 14 15.04 -6.12 16.85
N ALA A 15 14.95 -5.09 17.72
CA ALA A 15 13.73 -4.36 17.99
C ALA A 15 13.31 -3.45 16.80
N VAL A 16 14.28 -2.86 16.09
CA VAL A 16 14.03 -1.95 14.97
C VAL A 16 13.43 -2.68 13.76
N ALA A 17 13.88 -3.90 13.48
CA ALA A 17 13.34 -4.71 12.38
C ALA A 17 11.88 -5.13 12.62
N GLY A 18 11.49 -5.41 13.88
CA GLY A 18 10.13 -5.76 14.25
C GLY A 18 9.13 -4.61 14.05
N PHE A 19 9.51 -3.38 14.34
CA PHE A 19 8.67 -2.20 14.12
C PHE A 19 8.44 -1.91 12.63
N ALA A 20 9.44 -2.06 11.77
CA ALA A 20 9.32 -1.85 10.33
C ALA A 20 8.33 -2.84 9.69
N HIS A 21 8.35 -4.11 10.09
CA HIS A 21 7.40 -5.13 9.59
C HIS A 21 5.97 -4.90 10.09
N ALA A 22 5.79 -4.51 11.36
CA ALA A 22 4.48 -4.19 11.92
C ALA A 22 3.86 -2.97 11.24
N ASP A 23 4.66 -1.94 10.92
CA ASP A 23 4.22 -0.75 10.21
C ASP A 23 3.80 -1.08 8.77
N GLU A 24 4.57 -1.90 8.07
CA GLU A 24 4.21 -2.36 6.72
C GLU A 24 2.91 -3.18 6.72
N ALA A 25 2.73 -4.09 7.66
CA ALA A 25 1.51 -4.87 7.78
C ALA A 25 0.29 -3.99 8.04
N ALA A 26 0.41 -2.98 8.90
CA ALA A 26 -0.65 -2.02 9.16
C ALA A 26 -0.96 -1.18 7.91
N GLN A 27 0.06 -0.77 7.18
CA GLN A 27 -0.06 -0.03 5.93
C GLN A 27 -0.77 -0.84 4.84
N MET A 28 -0.43 -2.12 4.71
CA MET A 28 -1.08 -3.04 3.77
C MET A 28 -2.55 -3.24 4.12
N LYS A 29 -2.87 -3.40 5.37
CA LYS A 29 -4.26 -3.50 5.85
C LYS A 29 -5.04 -2.23 5.53
N ARG A 30 -4.50 -1.07 5.83
CA ARG A 30 -5.12 0.22 5.51
C ARG A 30 -5.32 0.40 4.01
N GLY A 31 -4.33 0.03 3.21
CA GLY A 31 -4.41 0.08 1.76
C GLY A 31 -5.55 -0.77 1.22
N LYS A 32 -5.74 -1.97 1.74
CA LYS A 32 -6.86 -2.85 1.36
C LYS A 32 -8.21 -2.26 1.76
N GLU A 33 -8.32 -1.69 2.95
CA GLU A 33 -9.55 -1.00 3.40
C GLU A 33 -9.91 0.18 2.49
N LEU A 34 -8.94 0.99 2.12
CA LEU A 34 -9.12 2.10 1.18
C LEU A 34 -9.58 1.60 -0.18
N PHE A 35 -8.95 0.54 -0.68
CA PHE A 35 -9.30 -0.04 -1.97
C PHE A 35 -10.75 -0.53 -2.02
N LEU A 36 -11.19 -1.20 -0.97
CA LEU A 36 -12.52 -1.82 -0.91
C LEU A 36 -13.64 -0.84 -0.56
N THR A 37 -13.44 0.03 0.42
CA THR A 37 -14.55 0.80 1.01
C THR A 37 -14.21 2.21 1.46
N ALA A 38 -13.01 2.46 1.98
CA ALA A 38 -12.73 3.72 2.68
C ALA A 38 -12.44 4.90 1.74
N ALA A 39 -11.92 4.66 0.54
CA ALA A 39 -11.80 5.71 -0.47
C ALA A 39 -13.17 6.01 -1.11
N VAL A 40 -13.38 7.23 -1.55
CA VAL A 40 -14.64 7.64 -2.19
C VAL A 40 -14.34 8.37 -3.50
N PRO A 41 -14.66 7.78 -4.67
CA PRO A 41 -15.20 6.41 -4.84
C PRO A 41 -14.18 5.35 -4.45
N ALA A 42 -14.66 4.17 -4.03
CA ALA A 42 -13.78 3.05 -3.74
C ALA A 42 -13.12 2.54 -5.03
N CYS A 43 -11.85 2.14 -4.94
CA CYS A 43 -11.09 1.64 -6.10
C CYS A 43 -11.74 0.39 -6.73
N ALA A 44 -12.33 -0.45 -5.88
CA ALA A 44 -13.02 -1.68 -6.27
C ALA A 44 -14.23 -1.45 -7.19
N VAL A 45 -14.81 -0.25 -7.18
CA VAL A 45 -15.94 0.09 -8.08
C VAL A 45 -15.51 0.07 -9.54
N CYS A 46 -14.28 0.47 -9.83
CA CYS A 46 -13.76 0.63 -11.19
C CYS A 46 -12.69 -0.40 -11.56
N HIS A 47 -11.96 -0.94 -10.60
CA HIS A 47 -10.82 -1.82 -10.86
C HIS A 47 -11.04 -3.24 -10.35
N ALA A 48 -10.65 -4.22 -11.17
CA ALA A 48 -10.48 -5.59 -10.73
C ALA A 48 -9.11 -5.75 -10.06
N LEU A 49 -9.09 -6.45 -8.94
CA LEU A 49 -7.88 -6.81 -8.20
C LEU A 49 -8.16 -8.09 -7.42
N LYS A 50 -7.46 -9.16 -7.74
CA LYS A 50 -7.72 -10.50 -7.22
C LYS A 50 -7.62 -10.58 -5.70
N ASP A 51 -6.54 -10.02 -5.12
CA ASP A 51 -6.33 -10.03 -3.67
C ASP A 51 -7.49 -9.37 -2.89
N ALA A 52 -8.08 -8.35 -3.46
CA ALA A 52 -9.22 -7.64 -2.87
C ALA A 52 -10.57 -8.29 -3.19
N GLY A 53 -10.62 -9.32 -4.02
CA GLY A 53 -11.88 -9.87 -4.51
C GLY A 53 -12.69 -8.87 -5.33
N ALA A 54 -12.05 -7.85 -5.89
CA ALA A 54 -12.70 -6.78 -6.64
C ALA A 54 -12.80 -7.14 -8.12
N GLU A 55 -13.94 -6.83 -8.73
CA GLU A 55 -14.29 -7.19 -10.12
C GLU A 55 -14.71 -5.98 -10.95
N GLY A 56 -14.39 -4.76 -10.55
CA GLY A 56 -14.70 -3.56 -11.31
C GLY A 56 -14.18 -3.62 -12.75
N ALA A 57 -14.99 -3.22 -13.71
CA ALA A 57 -14.70 -3.37 -15.14
C ALA A 57 -14.54 -2.03 -15.88
N ILE A 58 -14.54 -0.91 -15.17
CA ILE A 58 -14.43 0.43 -15.76
C ILE A 58 -12.98 0.81 -16.03
N GLY A 59 -12.10 0.56 -15.07
CA GLY A 59 -10.67 0.82 -15.17
C GLY A 59 -9.87 -0.41 -15.56
N PRO A 60 -8.54 -0.27 -15.75
CA PRO A 60 -7.66 -1.43 -16.01
C PRO A 60 -7.71 -2.47 -14.89
N VAL A 61 -7.56 -3.74 -15.28
CA VAL A 61 -7.35 -4.86 -14.36
C VAL A 61 -5.95 -4.69 -13.76
N LEU A 62 -5.87 -4.49 -12.45
CA LEU A 62 -4.59 -4.15 -11.79
C LEU A 62 -3.62 -5.33 -11.75
N ASP A 63 -4.12 -6.56 -11.68
CA ASP A 63 -3.27 -7.76 -11.77
C ASP A 63 -2.55 -7.90 -13.13
N GLU A 64 -3.14 -7.37 -14.18
CA GLU A 64 -2.53 -7.33 -15.52
C GLU A 64 -1.58 -6.14 -15.67
N LEU A 65 -2.01 -4.97 -15.20
CA LEU A 65 -1.24 -3.74 -15.29
C LEU A 65 0.03 -3.77 -14.43
N GLN A 66 -0.04 -4.35 -13.24
CA GLN A 66 1.05 -4.46 -12.26
C GLN A 66 1.79 -3.13 -12.03
N PRO A 67 1.08 -2.06 -11.66
CA PRO A 67 1.71 -0.75 -11.49
C PRO A 67 2.64 -0.74 -10.28
N ASP A 68 3.73 -0.01 -10.37
CA ASP A 68 4.55 0.28 -9.20
C ASP A 68 3.88 1.33 -8.29
N ALA A 69 4.36 1.46 -7.07
CA ALA A 69 3.77 2.37 -6.09
C ALA A 69 3.79 3.84 -6.53
N ALA A 70 4.85 4.26 -7.21
CA ALA A 70 4.96 5.64 -7.73
C ALA A 70 3.91 5.94 -8.80
N ARG A 71 3.65 4.97 -9.66
CA ARG A 71 2.60 5.09 -10.69
C ARG A 71 1.21 5.17 -10.08
N VAL A 72 0.92 4.35 -9.09
CA VAL A 72 -0.35 4.40 -8.37
C VAL A 72 -0.51 5.75 -7.68
N ALA A 73 0.51 6.21 -6.96
CA ALA A 73 0.48 7.50 -6.26
C ALA A 73 0.22 8.68 -7.21
N ARG A 74 0.86 8.70 -8.38
CA ARG A 74 0.62 9.73 -9.40
C ARG A 74 -0.83 9.71 -9.91
N ALA A 75 -1.34 8.52 -10.21
CA ALA A 75 -2.72 8.37 -10.66
C ALA A 75 -3.72 8.89 -9.63
N LEU A 76 -3.48 8.59 -8.34
CA LEU A 76 -4.33 9.08 -7.25
C LEU A 76 -4.25 10.59 -7.09
N LYS A 77 -3.07 11.19 -7.22
CA LYS A 77 -2.89 12.63 -7.06
C LYS A 77 -3.44 13.42 -8.24
N ASP A 78 -3.16 12.98 -9.45
CA ASP A 78 -3.46 13.72 -10.67
C ASP A 78 -4.79 13.33 -11.30
N GLY A 79 -5.27 12.11 -11.07
CA GLY A 79 -6.34 11.51 -11.84
C GLY A 79 -5.90 11.14 -13.25
N ILE A 80 -6.65 10.28 -13.91
CA ILE A 80 -6.42 9.89 -15.32
C ILE A 80 -7.77 9.60 -15.99
N GLY A 81 -8.14 10.37 -17.00
CA GLY A 81 -9.40 10.15 -17.70
C GLY A 81 -10.60 10.17 -16.76
N ALA A 82 -11.37 9.09 -16.72
CA ALA A 82 -12.52 8.94 -15.82
C ALA A 82 -12.13 8.73 -14.35
N MET A 83 -10.89 8.35 -14.06
CA MET A 83 -10.40 8.21 -12.70
C MET A 83 -10.18 9.58 -12.07
N PRO A 84 -10.90 9.92 -10.97
CA PRO A 84 -10.75 11.23 -10.36
C PRO A 84 -9.43 11.36 -9.60
N SER A 85 -9.02 12.60 -9.34
CA SER A 85 -7.95 12.90 -8.38
C SER A 85 -8.47 12.71 -6.96
N PHE A 86 -7.67 12.07 -6.12
CA PHE A 86 -7.95 11.88 -4.69
C PHE A 86 -7.17 12.85 -3.81
N LYS A 87 -6.47 13.82 -4.40
CA LYS A 87 -5.61 14.75 -3.66
C LYS A 87 -6.35 15.53 -2.57
N ALA A 88 -7.60 15.89 -2.81
CA ALA A 88 -8.40 16.65 -1.87
C ALA A 88 -9.08 15.79 -0.78
N THR A 89 -9.21 14.48 -1.01
CA THR A 89 -10.01 13.57 -0.15
C THR A 89 -9.21 12.53 0.57
N MET A 90 -7.97 12.25 0.13
CA MET A 90 -7.08 11.28 0.78
C MET A 90 -5.84 11.98 1.34
N SER A 91 -5.45 11.57 2.54
CA SER A 91 -4.18 12.01 3.12
C SER A 91 -2.99 11.43 2.36
N GLU A 92 -1.80 12.04 2.50
CA GLU A 92 -0.56 11.49 1.94
C GLU A 92 -0.27 10.08 2.48
N ALA A 93 -0.58 9.83 3.76
CA ALA A 93 -0.42 8.52 4.36
C ALA A 93 -1.36 7.47 3.73
N ASP A 94 -2.59 7.82 3.45
CA ASP A 94 -3.57 6.95 2.79
C ASP A 94 -3.20 6.68 1.33
N ILE A 95 -2.72 7.70 0.61
CA ILE A 95 -2.20 7.51 -0.75
C ILE A 95 -1.01 6.54 -0.75
N ALA A 96 -0.08 6.70 0.19
CA ALA A 96 1.05 5.79 0.33
C ALA A 96 0.60 4.35 0.66
N ALA A 97 -0.39 4.20 1.53
CA ALA A 97 -0.91 2.89 1.95
C ALA A 97 -1.56 2.13 0.79
N VAL A 98 -2.44 2.76 0.04
CA VAL A 98 -3.09 2.10 -1.10
C VAL A 98 -2.11 1.87 -2.24
N SER A 99 -1.14 2.76 -2.45
CA SER A 99 -0.08 2.59 -3.45
C SER A 99 0.81 1.38 -3.14
N LEU A 100 1.19 1.21 -1.88
CA LEU A 100 1.93 0.05 -1.42
C LEU A 100 1.12 -1.24 -1.60
N TYR A 101 -0.13 -1.25 -1.16
CA TYR A 101 -1.02 -2.40 -1.26
C TYR A 101 -1.17 -2.86 -2.71
N VAL A 102 -1.62 -1.98 -3.58
CA VAL A 102 -1.86 -2.31 -5.01
C VAL A 102 -0.58 -2.79 -5.68
N SER A 103 0.54 -2.10 -5.50
CA SER A 103 1.81 -2.48 -6.15
C SER A 103 2.31 -3.85 -5.70
N LYS A 104 2.12 -4.22 -4.44
CA LYS A 104 2.54 -5.53 -3.93
C LYS A 104 1.62 -6.66 -4.38
N VAL A 105 0.31 -6.53 -4.15
CA VAL A 105 -0.61 -7.63 -4.40
C VAL A 105 -0.90 -7.86 -5.88
N SER A 106 -0.80 -6.85 -6.72
CA SER A 106 -0.96 -7.01 -8.18
C SER A 106 0.18 -7.80 -8.82
N ARG A 107 1.32 -7.88 -8.16
CA ARG A 107 2.52 -8.62 -8.60
C ARG A 107 2.71 -9.96 -7.92
N ALA A 108 1.95 -10.23 -6.87
CA ALA A 108 2.02 -11.51 -6.16
C ALA A 108 1.45 -12.62 -7.04
N LYS A 109 2.25 -13.69 -7.20
CA LYS A 109 1.87 -14.89 -7.98
C LYS A 109 1.84 -16.12 -7.12
#